data_68532fbf68ab75ce5a30e3de71ec8d6a
#
_entry.id   68532fbf68ab75ce5a30e3de71ec8d6a
#
_cell.length_a   1.000
_cell.length_b   1.000
_cell.length_c   1.000
_cell.angle_alpha   90.00
_cell.angle_beta   90.00
_cell.angle_gamma   90.00
#
_symmetry.space_group_name_H-M   'P 1'
#
loop_
_entity.id
_entity.type
_entity.pdbx_description
1 polymer ?
#
loop_
_entity_poly.entity_id
_entity_poly.type
_entity_poly.pdbx_seq_one_letter_code
_entity_poly.pdbx_strand_id
1 'polypeptide(L)' 'MKDLSRKSTKLILNILESVQKESKALLKECQSDKKCNLETYENIVDKCKELEYTIQEIKELL' A
#
# COMPACT_ATOMS: atom_id res chain seq x y z
N MET A 1 17.80 -17.58 13.36
CA MET A 1 16.40 -17.11 13.40
C MET A 1 16.25 -15.65 13.00
N LYS A 2 17.18 -14.78 13.44
CA LYS A 2 17.12 -13.36 13.09
C LYS A 2 17.22 -13.12 11.58
N ASP A 3 18.06 -13.89 10.89
CA ASP A 3 18.22 -13.74 9.45
C ASP A 3 16.95 -14.11 8.70
N LEU A 4 16.27 -15.16 9.15
CA LEU A 4 15.03 -15.59 8.53
C LEU A 4 13.94 -14.53 8.71
N SER A 5 13.85 -13.96 9.91
CA SER A 5 12.89 -12.89 10.18
C SER A 5 13.12 -11.67 9.30
N ARG A 6 14.39 -11.30 9.11
CA ARG A 6 14.73 -10.16 8.28
C ARG A 6 14.37 -10.41 6.82
N LYS A 7 14.66 -11.60 6.30
CA LYS A 7 14.30 -11.96 4.94
C LYS A 7 12.80 -11.94 4.74
N SER A 8 12.05 -12.48 5.70
CA SER A 8 10.59 -12.48 5.64
C SER A 8 10.05 -11.06 5.66
N THR A 9 10.62 -10.20 6.50
CA THR A 9 10.22 -8.81 6.61
C THR A 9 10.45 -8.07 5.29
N LYS A 10 11.62 -8.29 4.66
CA LYS A 10 11.91 -7.67 3.36
C LYS A 10 10.95 -8.13 2.27
N LEU A 11 10.61 -9.42 2.28
CA LEU A 11 9.69 -9.97 1.30
C LEU A 11 8.30 -9.35 1.46
N ILE A 12 7.83 -9.26 2.69
CA ILE A 12 6.55 -8.63 3.00
C ILE A 12 6.58 -7.17 2.55
N LEU A 13 7.66 -6.46 2.83
CA LEU A 13 7.81 -5.07 2.42
C LEU A 13 7.72 -4.91 0.90
N ASN A 14 8.38 -5.78 0.15
CA ASN A 14 8.32 -5.76 -1.30
C ASN A 14 6.90 -5.96 -1.81
N ILE A 15 6.16 -6.90 -1.22
CA ILE A 15 4.77 -7.15 -1.58
C ILE A 15 3.92 -5.92 -1.30
N LEU A 16 4.09 -5.32 -0.13
CA LEU A 16 3.32 -4.15 0.27
C LEU A 16 3.62 -2.94 -0.64
N GLU A 17 4.86 -2.75 -1.01
CA GLU A 17 5.24 -1.67 -1.92
C GLU A 17 4.63 -1.86 -3.31
N SER A 18 4.56 -3.10 -3.78
CA SER A 18 3.90 -3.41 -5.05
C SER A 18 2.41 -3.09 -4.98
N VAL A 19 1.75 -3.48 -3.89
CA VAL A 19 0.33 -3.19 -3.69
C VAL A 19 0.11 -1.69 -3.60
N GLN A 20 0.99 -0.96 -2.94
CA GLN A 20 0.89 0.49 -2.84
C GLN A 20 0.95 1.14 -4.22
N LYS A 21 1.87 0.68 -5.06
CA LYS A 21 2.00 1.19 -6.42
C LYS A 21 0.73 0.96 -7.23
N GLU A 22 0.16 -0.23 -7.13
CA GLU A 22 -1.10 -0.55 -7.81
C GLU A 22 -2.27 0.27 -7.27
N SER A 23 -2.30 0.49 -5.95
CA SER A 23 -3.34 1.30 -5.34
C SER A 23 -3.31 2.74 -5.84
N LYS A 24 -2.11 3.30 -6.01
CA LYS A 24 -1.96 4.65 -6.56
C LYS A 24 -2.43 4.73 -8.01
N ALA A 25 -2.16 3.68 -8.78
CA ALA A 25 -2.64 3.59 -10.17
C ALA A 25 -4.16 3.54 -10.19
N LEU A 26 -4.77 2.78 -9.29
CA LEU A 26 -6.23 2.72 -9.17
C LEU A 26 -6.82 4.08 -8.82
N LEU A 27 -6.16 4.85 -7.95
CA LEU A 27 -6.62 6.19 -7.63
C LEU A 27 -6.67 7.09 -8.85
N LYS A 28 -5.64 7.01 -9.70
CA LYS A 28 -5.61 7.80 -10.93
C LYS A 28 -6.74 7.39 -11.87
N GLU A 29 -6.99 6.10 -12.00
CA GLU A 29 -8.09 5.60 -12.82
C GLU A 29 -9.44 6.07 -12.28
N CYS A 30 -9.59 6.04 -10.96
CA CYS A 30 -10.82 6.49 -10.31
C CYS A 30 -11.07 7.97 -10.55
N GLN A 31 -10.02 8.79 -10.50
CA GLN A 31 -10.14 10.22 -10.80
C GLN A 31 -10.56 10.48 -12.23
N SER A 32 -10.11 9.66 -13.17
CA SER A 32 -10.42 9.80 -14.59
C SER A 32 -11.76 9.22 -14.96
N ASP A 33 -12.27 8.28 -14.18
CA ASP A 33 -13.51 7.56 -14.47
C ASP A 33 -14.70 8.23 -13.77
N LYS A 34 -15.64 8.70 -14.56
CA LYS A 34 -16.84 9.35 -14.05
C LYS A 34 -17.75 8.40 -13.27
N LYS A 35 -17.56 7.09 -13.44
CA LYS A 35 -18.35 6.07 -12.74
C LYS A 35 -17.88 5.87 -11.31
N CYS A 36 -16.67 6.28 -10.99
CA CYS A 36 -16.12 6.15 -9.64
C CYS A 36 -16.74 7.21 -8.75
N ASN A 37 -17.47 6.80 -7.72
CA ASN A 37 -18.08 7.77 -6.83
C ASN A 37 -17.10 8.24 -5.75
N LEU A 38 -17.46 9.31 -5.07
CA LEU A 38 -16.62 9.93 -4.05
C LEU A 38 -16.33 8.98 -2.90
N GLU A 39 -17.33 8.20 -2.50
CA GLU A 39 -17.17 7.25 -1.40
C GLU A 39 -16.12 6.19 -1.72
N THR A 40 -16.16 5.64 -2.93
CA THR A 40 -15.16 4.66 -3.37
C THR A 40 -13.77 5.29 -3.40
N TYR A 41 -13.66 6.51 -3.92
CA TYR A 41 -12.41 7.23 -3.97
C TYR A 41 -11.82 7.44 -2.57
N GLU A 42 -12.64 7.90 -1.63
CA GLU A 42 -12.20 8.11 -0.25
C GLU A 42 -11.76 6.82 0.42
N ASN A 43 -12.47 5.71 0.16
CA ASN A 43 -12.09 4.42 0.72
C ASN A 43 -10.72 3.98 0.20
N ILE A 44 -10.44 4.19 -1.07
CA ILE A 44 -9.14 3.86 -1.66
C ILE A 44 -8.05 4.73 -1.04
N VAL A 45 -8.30 6.02 -0.89
CA VAL A 45 -7.35 6.95 -0.26
C VAL A 45 -7.02 6.50 1.16
N ASP A 46 -8.04 6.16 1.95
CA ASP A 46 -7.85 5.71 3.33
C ASP A 46 -7.01 4.44 3.39
N LYS A 47 -7.29 3.49 2.52
CA LYS A 47 -6.52 2.24 2.47
C LYS A 47 -5.09 2.48 2.05
N CYS A 48 -4.86 3.40 1.13
CA CYS A 48 -3.50 3.77 0.72
C CYS A 48 -2.73 4.38 1.88
N LYS A 49 -3.38 5.22 2.70
CA LYS A 49 -2.75 5.81 3.87
C LYS A 49 -2.38 4.76 4.91
N GLU A 50 -3.30 3.82 5.19
CA GLU A 50 -3.03 2.73 6.11
C GLU A 50 -1.85 1.88 5.65
N LEU A 51 -1.81 1.58 4.36
CA LEU A 51 -0.74 0.81 3.77
C LEU A 51 0.59 1.54 3.89
N GLU A 52 0.58 2.84 3.67
CA GLU A 52 1.78 3.68 3.79
C GLU A 52 2.34 3.65 5.21
N TYR A 53 1.48 3.74 6.21
CA TYR A 53 1.88 3.62 7.63
C TYR A 53 2.47 2.25 7.92
N THR A 54 1.83 1.19 7.43
CA THR A 54 2.30 -0.17 7.62
C THR A 54 3.69 -0.36 7.02
N ILE A 55 3.90 0.15 5.81
CA ILE A 55 5.20 0.08 5.13
C ILE A 55 6.26 0.81 5.95
N GLN A 56 5.93 1.98 6.46
CA GLN A 56 6.84 2.79 7.26
C GLN A 56 7.25 2.04 8.53
N GLU A 57 6.28 1.45 9.23
CA GLU A 57 6.55 0.68 10.44
C GLU A 57 7.47 -0.51 10.16
N ILE A 58 7.23 -1.20 9.06
CA ILE A 58 8.05 -2.35 8.69
C ILE A 58 9.48 -1.91 8.36
N LYS A 59 9.63 -0.78 7.67
CA LYS A 59 10.95 -0.24 7.37
C LYS A 59 11.73 0.09 8.64
N GLU A 60 11.06 0.56 9.66
CA GLU A 60 11.71 0.86 10.94
C GLU A 60 12.21 -0.39 11.64
N LEU A 61 11.62 -1.55 11.37
CA LEU A 61 12.07 -2.82 11.93
C LEU A 61 13.32 -3.36 11.25
N LEU A 62 13.65 -2.86 10.08
CA LEU A 62 14.84 -3.27 9.35
C LEU A 62 16.02 -2.40 9.74
#